data_c7dc85db7e28261e36b1b0017d73056e
#
_entry.id   c7dc85db7e28261e36b1b0017d73056e
#
_cell.length_a   1.000
_cell.length_b   1.000
_cell.length_c   1.000
_cell.angle_alpha   90.00
_cell.angle_beta   90.00
_cell.angle_gamma   90.00
#
_symmetry.space_group_name_H-M   'P 1'
#
loop_
_entity.id
_entity.type
_entity.pdbx_description
1 polymer ?
#
loop_
_entity_poly.entity_id
_entity_poly.type
_entity_poly.pdbx_seq_one_letter_code
_entity_poly.pdbx_strand_id
1 'polypeptide(L)'
;MPRYDSSLQSQNPISQAQNSVESAHKAVTQAQSHPTEQTVEQAHNSIEHAETALAQAADGEYQEPLQRARESLEQDKQALQQAEQDQQR
;
A
#
# COMPACT_ATOMS: atom_id res chain seq x y z
N MET A 1 20.63 -21.04 -13.77
CA MET A 1 20.28 -20.75 -13.56
C MET A 1 19.87 -19.84 -13.28
N PRO A 2 19.66 -19.45 -13.51
CA PRO A 2 19.41 -18.45 -13.13
C PRO A 2 18.32 -18.09 -12.61
N ARG A 3 17.57 -18.16 -12.39
CA ARG A 3 16.71 -17.80 -11.90
C ARG A 3 16.66 -17.11 -10.81
N TYR A 4 16.92 -17.37 -9.98
CA TYR A 4 16.99 -16.72 -8.78
C TYR A 4 17.23 -15.28 -8.92
N ASP A 5 17.57 -14.84 -9.98
CA ASP A 5 17.76 -13.45 -10.22
C ASP A 5 16.53 -12.63 -10.02
N SER A 6 15.38 -13.16 -10.35
CA SER A 6 14.18 -12.40 -10.14
C SER A 6 13.93 -12.17 -8.70
N SER A 7 14.30 -13.07 -7.85
CA SER A 7 14.13 -12.83 -6.44
C SER A 7 14.93 -11.66 -5.98
N LEU A 8 16.11 -11.52 -6.48
CA LEU A 8 16.94 -10.39 -6.10
C LEU A 8 16.31 -9.09 -6.51
N GLN A 9 15.68 -9.08 -7.66
CA GLN A 9 15.04 -7.87 -8.13
C GLN A 9 13.90 -7.46 -7.24
N SER A 10 13.23 -8.43 -6.67
CA SER A 10 12.11 -8.12 -5.84
C SER A 10 12.53 -7.45 -4.53
N GLN A 11 13.82 -7.44 -4.24
CA GLN A 11 14.33 -6.76 -3.06
C GLN A 11 14.54 -5.27 -3.27
N ASN A 12 14.31 -4.80 -4.46
CA ASN A 12 14.46 -3.38 -4.76
C ASN A 12 13.49 -2.56 -3.91
N PRO A 13 13.99 -1.51 -3.21
CA PRO A 13 13.10 -0.72 -2.34
C PRO A 13 11.92 -0.08 -3.08
N ILE A 14 12.15 0.35 -4.32
CA ILE A 14 11.06 0.96 -5.08
C ILE A 14 10.01 -0.08 -5.42
N SER A 15 10.45 -1.27 -5.84
CA SER A 15 9.50 -2.35 -6.12
C SER A 15 8.73 -2.74 -4.88
N GLN A 16 9.41 -2.79 -3.74
CA GLN A 16 8.74 -3.12 -2.50
C GLN A 16 7.70 -2.08 -2.13
N ALA A 17 8.05 -0.81 -2.32
CA ALA A 17 7.11 0.25 -2.02
C ALA A 17 5.88 0.16 -2.92
N GLN A 18 6.10 -0.07 -4.21
CA GLN A 18 5.00 -0.19 -5.14
C GLN A 18 4.11 -1.38 -4.81
N ASN A 19 4.72 -2.50 -4.47
CA ASN A 19 3.96 -3.68 -4.10
C ASN A 19 3.16 -3.45 -2.82
N SER A 20 3.77 -2.76 -1.86
CA SER A 20 3.08 -2.48 -0.62
C SER A 20 1.89 -1.55 -0.82
N VAL A 21 2.05 -0.56 -1.68
CA VAL A 21 0.95 0.34 -2.00
C VAL A 21 -0.15 -0.43 -2.72
N GLU A 22 0.21 -1.32 -3.61
CA GLU A 22 -0.79 -2.13 -4.29
C GLU A 22 -1.54 -3.02 -3.32
N SER A 23 -0.83 -3.60 -2.37
CA SER A 23 -1.48 -4.41 -1.33
C SER A 23 -2.43 -3.58 -0.49
N ALA A 24 -2.02 -2.36 -0.16
CA ALA A 24 -2.87 -1.46 0.60
C ALA A 24 -4.13 -1.12 -0.20
N HIS A 25 -3.96 -0.89 -1.50
CA HIS A 25 -5.12 -0.59 -2.33
C HIS A 25 -6.11 -1.75 -2.32
N LYS A 26 -5.62 -2.96 -2.43
CA LYS A 26 -6.50 -4.13 -2.41
C LYS A 26 -7.21 -4.26 -1.08
N ALA A 27 -6.48 -4.02 0.02
CA ALA A 27 -7.09 -4.12 1.33
C ALA A 27 -8.17 -3.06 1.53
N VAL A 28 -7.91 -1.85 1.04
CA VAL A 28 -8.90 -0.79 1.13
C VAL A 28 -10.12 -1.12 0.28
N THR A 29 -9.91 -1.64 -0.92
CA THR A 29 -11.03 -2.03 -1.77
C THR A 29 -11.88 -3.09 -1.09
N GLN A 30 -11.24 -4.02 -0.43
CA GLN A 30 -11.96 -5.04 0.29
C GLN A 30 -12.76 -4.45 1.45
N ALA A 31 -12.18 -3.49 2.15
CA ALA A 31 -12.90 -2.82 3.24
C ALA A 31 -14.09 -2.04 2.71
N GLN A 32 -13.97 -1.49 1.51
CA GLN A 32 -15.10 -0.78 0.91
C GLN A 32 -16.24 -1.73 0.55
N SER A 33 -15.88 -2.91 0.05
CA SER A 33 -16.88 -3.89 -0.34
C SER A 33 -17.55 -4.54 0.86
N HIS A 34 -16.76 -4.82 1.88
CA HIS A 34 -17.25 -5.47 3.09
C HIS A 34 -16.69 -4.75 4.31
N PRO A 35 -17.29 -3.63 4.69
CA PRO A 35 -16.74 -2.81 5.77
C PRO A 35 -17.01 -3.44 7.13
N THR A 36 -16.11 -4.30 7.54
CA THR A 36 -16.14 -4.91 8.85
C THR A 36 -14.94 -4.42 9.64
N GLU A 37 -14.98 -4.67 10.95
CA GLU A 37 -13.86 -4.33 11.81
C GLU A 37 -12.58 -4.96 11.31
N GLN A 38 -12.67 -6.20 10.87
CA GLN A 38 -11.51 -6.93 10.43
C GLN A 38 -10.94 -6.38 9.13
N THR A 39 -11.79 -6.11 8.15
CA THR A 39 -11.29 -5.59 6.87
C THR A 39 -10.72 -4.19 7.04
N VAL A 40 -11.32 -3.38 7.88
CA VAL A 40 -10.84 -2.03 8.12
C VAL A 40 -9.48 -2.09 8.82
N GLU A 41 -9.34 -2.98 9.79
CA GLU A 41 -8.07 -3.11 10.49
C GLU A 41 -6.97 -3.58 9.56
N GLN A 42 -7.27 -4.54 8.70
CA GLN A 42 -6.31 -5.02 7.72
C GLN A 42 -5.88 -3.89 6.79
N ALA A 43 -6.83 -3.07 6.38
CA ALA A 43 -6.50 -1.96 5.49
C ALA A 43 -5.60 -0.96 6.19
N HIS A 44 -5.87 -0.65 7.46
CA HIS A 44 -5.00 0.24 8.20
C HIS A 44 -3.58 -0.30 8.29
N ASN A 45 -3.46 -1.59 8.59
CA ASN A 45 -2.15 -2.21 8.70
C ASN A 45 -1.41 -2.18 7.36
N SER A 46 -2.12 -2.43 6.28
CA SER A 46 -1.52 -2.42 4.95
C SER A 46 -1.05 -1.02 4.59
N ILE A 47 -1.84 -0.01 4.94
CA ILE A 47 -1.45 1.38 4.67
C ILE A 47 -0.21 1.74 5.47
N GLU A 48 -0.17 1.37 6.74
CA GLU A 48 1.02 1.62 7.56
C GLU A 48 2.25 1.00 6.96
N HIS A 49 2.12 -0.24 6.53
CA HIS A 49 3.23 -0.94 5.91
C HIS A 49 3.68 -0.24 4.65
N ALA A 50 2.74 0.22 3.84
CA ALA A 50 3.07 0.92 2.62
C ALA A 50 3.76 2.25 2.91
N GLU A 51 3.31 2.96 3.94
CA GLU A 51 3.94 4.22 4.32
C GLU A 51 5.39 4.00 4.74
N THR A 52 5.62 2.94 5.49
CA THR A 52 6.98 2.61 5.90
C THR A 52 7.86 2.28 4.69
N ALA A 53 7.32 1.50 3.77
CA ALA A 53 8.06 1.14 2.57
C ALA A 53 8.38 2.36 1.72
N LEU A 54 7.43 3.28 1.63
CA LEU A 54 7.66 4.52 0.88
C LEU A 54 8.75 5.36 1.54
N ALA A 55 8.73 5.43 2.86
CA ALA A 55 9.73 6.20 3.58
C ALA A 55 11.12 5.63 3.35
N GLN A 56 11.23 4.31 3.35
CA GLN A 56 12.52 3.68 3.11
C GLN A 56 13.00 3.92 1.69
N ALA A 57 12.09 3.87 0.74
CA ALA A 57 12.46 4.07 -0.66
C ALA A 57 12.77 5.53 -0.97
N ALA A 58 12.32 6.44 -0.13
CA ALA A 58 12.50 7.87 -0.39
C ALA A 58 13.96 8.29 -0.38
N ASP A 59 14.82 7.46 0.19
CA ASP A 59 16.25 7.76 0.18
C ASP A 59 16.88 7.57 -1.18
N GLY A 60 16.17 6.95 -2.10
CA GLY A 60 16.70 6.66 -3.41
C GLY A 60 16.62 7.84 -4.34
N GLU A 61 17.14 7.64 -5.54
CA GLU A 61 17.18 8.69 -6.54
C GLU A 61 15.94 8.78 -7.38
N TYR A 62 15.18 7.70 -7.46
CA TYR A 62 14.03 7.65 -8.35
C TYR A 62 12.77 8.03 -7.58
N GLN A 63 12.43 9.30 -7.66
CA GLN A 63 11.30 9.83 -6.89
C GLN A 63 9.98 9.75 -7.64
N GLU A 64 10.03 9.71 -8.97
CA GLU A 64 8.81 9.76 -9.75
C GLU A 64 7.87 8.60 -9.49
N PRO A 65 8.34 7.35 -9.51
CA PRO A 65 7.44 6.24 -9.20
C PRO A 65 6.89 6.33 -7.78
N LEU A 66 7.69 6.87 -6.86
CA LEU A 66 7.24 7.00 -5.48
C LEU A 66 6.17 8.05 -5.35
N GLN A 67 6.25 9.10 -6.15
CA GLN A 67 5.25 10.15 -6.11
C GLN A 67 3.88 9.61 -6.46
N ARG A 68 3.81 8.80 -7.52
CA ARG A 68 2.55 8.18 -7.90
C ARG A 68 2.05 7.23 -6.83
N ALA A 69 2.96 6.49 -6.23
CA ALA A 69 2.58 5.56 -5.18
C ALA A 69 2.01 6.31 -3.99
N ARG A 70 2.62 7.45 -3.65
CA ARG A 70 2.12 8.25 -2.55
C ARG A 70 0.73 8.80 -2.82
N GLU A 71 0.51 9.26 -4.04
CA GLU A 71 -0.80 9.77 -4.41
C GLU A 71 -1.85 8.69 -4.33
N SER A 72 -1.51 7.52 -4.83
CA SER A 72 -2.43 6.39 -4.77
C SER A 72 -2.75 6.04 -3.33
N LEU A 73 -1.73 6.02 -2.47
CA LEU A 73 -1.93 5.69 -1.08
C LEU A 73 -2.80 6.73 -0.38
N GLU A 74 -2.60 7.99 -0.74
CA GLU A 74 -3.41 9.05 -0.16
C GLU A 74 -4.88 8.87 -0.49
N GLN A 75 -5.16 8.52 -1.74
CA GLN A 75 -6.53 8.24 -2.14
C GLN A 75 -7.09 7.05 -1.38
N ASP A 76 -6.27 6.04 -1.19
CA ASP A 76 -6.72 4.86 -0.44
C ASP A 76 -7.04 5.21 1.00
N LYS A 77 -6.24 6.10 1.60
CA LYS A 77 -6.51 6.52 2.97
C LYS A 77 -7.85 7.23 3.08
N GLN A 78 -8.16 8.06 2.11
CA GLN A 78 -9.45 8.74 2.11
C GLN A 78 -10.60 7.76 1.90
N ALA A 79 -10.39 6.80 1.01
CA ALA A 79 -11.42 5.79 0.77
C ALA A 79 -11.65 4.95 2.01
N LEU A 80 -10.59 4.67 2.76
CA LEU A 80 -10.73 3.89 3.98
C LEU A 80 -11.49 4.67 5.03
N GLN A 81 -11.24 5.95 5.15
CA GLN A 81 -12.00 6.78 6.08
C GLN A 81 -13.48 6.72 5.78
N GLN A 82 -13.81 6.75 4.50
CA GLN A 82 -15.19 6.66 4.09
C GLN A 82 -15.79 5.32 4.50
N ALA A 83 -15.05 4.25 4.29
CA ALA A 83 -15.53 2.93 4.65
C ALA A 83 -15.73 2.80 6.16
N GLU A 84 -14.86 3.43 6.93
CA GLU A 84 -15.00 3.42 8.37
C GLU A 84 -16.27 4.13 8.81
N GLN A 85 -16.57 5.25 8.19
CA GLN A 85 -17.81 5.97 8.51
C GLN A 85 -19.03 5.12 8.20
N ASP A 86 -18.98 4.42 7.08
CA ASP A 86 -20.07 3.54 6.71
C ASP A 86 -20.24 2.41 7.73
N GLN A 87 -19.11 1.90 8.22
CA GLN A 87 -19.15 0.83 9.20
C GLN A 87 -19.78 1.28 10.50
N GLN A 88 -19.52 2.51 10.89
CA GLN A 88 -20.00 3.02 12.17
C GLN A 88 -21.49 3.34 12.16
N ARG A 89 -22.10 3.34 11.01
CA ARG A 89 -23.53 3.53 10.94
C ARG A 89 -24.24 2.25 11.29
#